data_fa674ed76867e44649d9cdbf25f5e003
#
_entry.id   fa674ed76867e44649d9cdbf25f5e003
#
_cell.length_a   1.000
_cell.length_b   1.000
_cell.length_c   1.000
_cell.angle_alpha   90.00
_cell.angle_beta   90.00
_cell.angle_gamma   90.00
#
_symmetry.space_group_name_H-M   'P 1'
#
loop_
_entity.id
_entity.type
_entity.pdbx_description
1 polymer ?
#
loop_
_entity_poly.entity_id
_entity_poly.type
_entity_poly.pdbx_seq_one_letter_code
_entity_poly.pdbx_strand_id
1 'polypeptide(L)'
;MSMRDRIKTENTPLIDGNQVTFIWEGKLAPALTGDFSGWDMDHPITMTETEPGIWTHTITLERDAYIEYMFAVDGERTLDPHNPRTLWNGMEDIQNYFRMPENVPNPHLRREPGLTARGTIIEETLELGRYVADGHRTVFLYKPHTDDPVPLICVYDGRDYLRRASLANLVDNLITAGKIRPVALVMPDNGKSARMVEYFANDITVSMMVTPMFEFARKHVNLIDHTDQPGIHGVLGASMGGLMALWSGIRVPQIFGHVIAQSSAVEWDIDG
;
A
#
# COMPACT_ATOMS: atom_id res chain seq x y z
N MET A 1 27.80 -26.25 10.42
CA MET A 1 26.37 -26.63 10.42
C MET A 1 25.93 -26.63 8.98
N SER A 2 25.27 -27.71 8.49
CA SER A 2 24.79 -27.76 7.11
C SER A 2 23.64 -26.76 6.90
N MET A 3 23.36 -26.39 5.65
CA MET A 3 22.20 -25.52 5.36
C MET A 3 20.89 -26.16 5.78
N ARG A 4 20.78 -27.49 5.62
CA ARG A 4 19.64 -28.28 6.10
C ARG A 4 19.44 -28.22 7.61
N ASP A 5 20.50 -28.12 8.38
CA ASP A 5 20.38 -27.96 9.85
C ASP A 5 19.99 -26.54 10.23
N ARG A 6 20.46 -25.55 9.46
CA ARG A 6 20.15 -24.14 9.71
C ARG A 6 18.68 -23.81 9.52
N ILE A 7 18.04 -24.29 8.43
CA ILE A 7 16.61 -24.04 8.18
C ILE A 7 15.67 -24.64 9.24
N LYS A 8 16.14 -25.60 10.05
CA LYS A 8 15.35 -26.16 11.16
C LYS A 8 15.37 -25.30 12.41
N THR A 9 16.35 -24.43 12.55
CA THR A 9 16.61 -23.65 13.78
C THR A 9 16.58 -22.15 13.54
N GLU A 10 16.75 -21.72 12.29
CA GLU A 10 16.79 -20.31 11.90
C GLU A 10 15.67 -20.04 10.89
N ASN A 11 15.10 -18.83 10.95
CA ASN A 11 14.16 -18.37 9.90
C ASN A 11 14.94 -17.96 8.66
N THR A 12 14.39 -18.26 7.48
CA THR A 12 14.91 -17.80 6.20
C THR A 12 14.39 -16.38 5.85
N PRO A 13 15.08 -15.65 4.96
CA PRO A 13 16.44 -15.90 4.51
C PRO A 13 17.46 -15.70 5.63
N LEU A 14 18.62 -16.37 5.51
CA LEU A 14 19.71 -16.19 6.46
C LEU A 14 20.43 -14.87 6.19
N ILE A 15 20.66 -14.08 7.23
CA ILE A 15 21.28 -12.76 7.13
C ILE A 15 22.60 -12.77 7.91
N ASP A 16 23.71 -12.43 7.21
CA ASP A 16 25.03 -12.26 7.79
C ASP A 16 25.62 -10.93 7.31
N GLY A 17 25.63 -9.94 8.20
CA GLY A 17 26.00 -8.57 7.84
C GLY A 17 25.08 -7.96 6.80
N ASN A 18 25.59 -7.77 5.59
CA ASN A 18 24.84 -7.31 4.43
C ASN A 18 24.56 -8.41 3.38
N GLN A 19 25.00 -9.65 3.67
CA GLN A 19 24.71 -10.79 2.82
C GLN A 19 23.43 -11.50 3.26
N VAL A 20 22.60 -11.84 2.28
CA VAL A 20 21.32 -12.51 2.46
C VAL A 20 21.33 -13.79 1.62
N THR A 21 21.17 -14.93 2.30
CA THR A 21 21.12 -16.23 1.65
C THR A 21 19.70 -16.78 1.70
N PHE A 22 19.05 -16.85 0.53
CA PHE A 22 17.78 -17.54 0.33
C PHE A 22 18.04 -19.03 0.25
N ILE A 23 17.13 -19.82 0.84
CA ILE A 23 17.25 -21.29 0.90
C ILE A 23 15.90 -21.90 0.53
N TRP A 24 15.95 -22.87 -0.37
CA TRP A 24 14.80 -23.70 -0.71
C TRP A 24 15.13 -25.17 -0.47
N GLU A 25 14.21 -25.91 0.17
CA GLU A 25 14.28 -27.36 0.29
C GLU A 25 13.27 -28.02 -0.63
N GLY A 26 13.73 -28.76 -1.63
CA GLY A 26 12.87 -29.40 -2.60
C GLY A 26 13.65 -30.16 -3.67
N LYS A 27 12.93 -31.00 -4.44
CA LYS A 27 13.52 -31.80 -5.53
C LYS A 27 13.80 -30.98 -6.80
N LEU A 28 13.03 -29.90 -6.99
CA LEU A 28 13.14 -29.03 -8.16
C LEU A 28 13.82 -27.73 -7.74
N ALA A 29 14.66 -27.21 -8.63
CA ALA A 29 15.25 -25.89 -8.47
C ALA A 29 14.13 -24.83 -8.49
N PRO A 30 14.01 -23.97 -7.49
CA PRO A 30 13.11 -22.84 -7.56
C PRO A 30 13.71 -21.72 -8.39
N ALA A 31 12.87 -20.92 -8.99
CA ALA A 31 13.21 -19.55 -9.37
C ALA A 31 12.99 -18.62 -8.16
N LEU A 32 13.82 -17.60 -8.03
CA LEU A 32 13.70 -16.58 -6.98
C LEU A 32 13.42 -15.22 -7.62
N THR A 33 12.44 -14.49 -7.11
CA THR A 33 12.11 -13.12 -7.52
C THR A 33 11.74 -12.26 -6.32
N GLY A 34 11.87 -10.95 -6.47
CA GLY A 34 11.57 -10.00 -5.41
C GLY A 34 11.99 -8.58 -5.78
N ASP A 35 11.96 -7.67 -4.80
CA ASP A 35 12.36 -6.27 -5.00
C ASP A 35 13.76 -6.11 -5.58
N PHE A 36 14.66 -7.01 -5.22
CA PHE A 36 16.06 -7.03 -5.70
C PHE A 36 16.22 -7.44 -7.17
N SER A 37 15.18 -8.00 -7.80
CA SER A 37 15.15 -8.40 -9.22
C SER A 37 14.13 -7.62 -10.04
N GLY A 38 13.48 -6.58 -9.45
CA GLY A 38 12.39 -5.86 -10.09
C GLY A 38 11.17 -6.72 -10.39
N TRP A 39 11.02 -7.88 -9.73
CA TRP A 39 9.93 -8.84 -9.94
C TRP A 39 9.88 -9.42 -11.35
N ASP A 40 11.01 -9.41 -12.06
CA ASP A 40 11.12 -9.97 -13.42
C ASP A 40 10.92 -11.49 -13.38
N MET A 41 9.79 -11.94 -13.89
CA MET A 41 9.44 -13.37 -13.99
C MET A 41 9.93 -14.01 -15.29
N ASP A 42 10.31 -13.21 -16.28
CA ASP A 42 10.86 -13.71 -17.54
C ASP A 42 12.35 -14.06 -17.38
N HIS A 43 13.05 -13.35 -16.47
CA HIS A 43 14.45 -13.59 -16.13
C HIS A 43 14.65 -13.78 -14.62
N PRO A 44 14.03 -14.80 -14.01
CA PRO A 44 14.13 -15.00 -12.57
C PRO A 44 15.54 -15.46 -12.17
N ILE A 45 15.89 -15.20 -10.92
CA ILE A 45 17.17 -15.63 -10.37
C ILE A 45 17.18 -17.15 -10.20
N THR A 46 18.16 -17.80 -10.83
CA THR A 46 18.40 -19.25 -10.67
C THR A 46 19.14 -19.52 -9.38
N MET A 47 18.68 -20.51 -8.61
CA MET A 47 19.35 -20.97 -7.40
C MET A 47 20.30 -22.14 -7.69
N THR A 48 21.31 -22.30 -6.84
CA THR A 48 22.33 -23.36 -6.96
C THR A 48 22.09 -24.45 -5.91
N GLU A 49 22.12 -25.71 -6.31
CA GLU A 49 22.07 -26.82 -5.37
C GLU A 49 23.40 -26.95 -4.61
N THR A 50 23.37 -26.72 -3.30
CA THR A 50 24.55 -26.74 -2.43
C THR A 50 24.65 -28.02 -1.58
N GLU A 51 23.52 -28.66 -1.32
CA GLU A 51 23.39 -29.97 -0.70
C GLU A 51 22.24 -30.69 -1.42
N PRO A 52 22.19 -32.04 -1.44
CA PRO A 52 21.10 -32.77 -2.12
C PRO A 52 19.72 -32.28 -1.71
N GLY A 53 18.99 -31.66 -2.65
CA GLY A 53 17.68 -31.06 -2.43
C GLY A 53 17.67 -29.74 -1.64
N ILE A 54 18.83 -29.11 -1.43
CA ILE A 54 18.94 -27.77 -0.82
C ILE A 54 19.51 -26.80 -1.86
N TRP A 55 18.71 -25.83 -2.21
CA TRP A 55 19.04 -24.80 -3.19
C TRP A 55 19.28 -23.47 -2.49
N THR A 56 20.32 -22.76 -2.87
CA THR A 56 20.68 -21.48 -2.24
C THR A 56 20.99 -20.43 -3.29
N HIS A 57 20.74 -19.18 -2.91
CA HIS A 57 21.21 -18.00 -3.63
C HIS A 57 21.57 -16.91 -2.63
N THR A 58 22.73 -16.27 -2.77
CA THR A 58 23.19 -15.21 -1.88
C THR A 58 23.32 -13.89 -2.63
N ILE A 59 22.73 -12.85 -2.07
CA ILE A 59 22.83 -11.47 -2.58
C ILE A 59 23.36 -10.54 -1.49
N THR A 60 23.84 -9.37 -1.91
CA THR A 60 24.22 -8.29 -1.00
C THR A 60 23.16 -7.20 -1.06
N LEU A 61 22.70 -6.75 0.12
CA LEU A 61 21.68 -5.72 0.26
C LEU A 61 22.15 -4.60 1.18
N GLU A 62 21.51 -3.44 1.08
CA GLU A 62 21.68 -2.37 2.07
C GLU A 62 21.21 -2.83 3.44
N ARG A 63 21.93 -2.42 4.50
CA ARG A 63 21.71 -2.92 5.86
C ARG A 63 20.39 -2.45 6.49
N ASP A 64 19.75 -1.46 5.91
CA ASP A 64 18.45 -0.92 6.30
C ASP A 64 17.29 -1.33 5.37
N ALA A 65 17.53 -2.20 4.38
CA ALA A 65 16.54 -2.62 3.41
C ALA A 65 15.35 -3.37 4.06
N TYR A 66 14.17 -3.14 3.51
CA TYR A 66 12.97 -3.98 3.64
C TYR A 66 12.71 -4.62 2.30
N ILE A 67 12.57 -5.93 2.25
CA ILE A 67 12.51 -6.69 1.01
C ILE A 67 11.31 -7.63 1.02
N GLU A 68 10.56 -7.61 -0.06
CA GLU A 68 9.53 -8.59 -0.39
C GLU A 68 10.05 -9.55 -1.46
N TYR A 69 9.68 -10.82 -1.37
CA TYR A 69 10.15 -11.86 -2.29
C TYR A 69 9.24 -13.08 -2.32
N MET A 70 9.44 -13.92 -3.31
CA MET A 70 8.82 -15.25 -3.41
C MET A 70 9.69 -16.21 -4.22
N PHE A 71 9.37 -17.48 -4.09
CA PHE A 71 9.85 -18.52 -4.99
C PHE A 71 8.83 -18.79 -6.11
N ALA A 72 9.30 -19.40 -7.19
CA ALA A 72 8.45 -20.06 -8.17
C ALA A 72 9.01 -21.45 -8.43
N VAL A 73 8.18 -22.47 -8.28
CA VAL A 73 8.56 -23.87 -8.49
C VAL A 73 7.66 -24.42 -9.59
N ASP A 74 8.27 -24.91 -10.66
CA ASP A 74 7.54 -25.39 -11.84
C ASP A 74 6.55 -24.36 -12.42
N GLY A 75 6.95 -23.07 -12.38
CA GLY A 75 6.13 -21.94 -12.82
C GLY A 75 5.08 -21.45 -11.83
N GLU A 76 4.86 -22.16 -10.73
CA GLU A 76 3.87 -21.81 -9.72
C GLU A 76 4.50 -20.97 -8.60
N ARG A 77 3.86 -19.84 -8.28
CA ARG A 77 4.28 -18.97 -7.17
C ARG A 77 4.14 -19.70 -5.84
N THR A 78 5.20 -19.68 -5.05
CA THR A 78 5.29 -20.46 -3.81
C THR A 78 5.94 -19.62 -2.71
N LEU A 79 5.31 -19.62 -1.54
CA LEU A 79 5.90 -19.00 -0.36
C LEU A 79 7.13 -19.78 0.13
N ASP A 80 8.05 -19.06 0.77
CA ASP A 80 9.14 -19.67 1.53
C ASP A 80 8.57 -20.34 2.79
N PRO A 81 8.58 -21.67 2.88
CA PRO A 81 7.98 -22.40 4.00
C PRO A 81 8.73 -22.18 5.33
N HIS A 82 9.99 -21.72 5.26
CA HIS A 82 10.83 -21.48 6.41
C HIS A 82 10.84 -20.00 6.87
N ASN A 83 10.12 -19.11 6.15
CA ASN A 83 9.91 -17.73 6.54
C ASN A 83 8.45 -17.51 6.99
N PRO A 84 8.17 -17.39 8.29
CA PRO A 84 6.79 -17.18 8.76
C PRO A 84 6.26 -15.76 8.48
N ARG A 85 7.11 -14.86 7.97
CA ARG A 85 6.72 -13.46 7.72
C ARG A 85 6.13 -13.37 6.34
N THR A 86 4.83 -13.14 6.30
CA THR A 86 4.07 -12.96 5.06
C THR A 86 3.26 -11.68 5.10
N LEU A 87 2.95 -11.15 3.94
CA LEU A 87 2.05 -10.01 3.76
C LEU A 87 1.20 -10.19 2.50
N TRP A 88 0.05 -9.54 2.48
CA TRP A 88 -0.75 -9.42 1.27
C TRP A 88 -0.22 -8.26 0.42
N ASN A 89 0.09 -8.52 -0.85
CA ASN A 89 0.75 -7.54 -1.73
C ASN A 89 -0.18 -6.49 -2.34
N GLY A 90 -1.49 -6.60 -2.11
CA GLY A 90 -2.50 -5.69 -2.68
C GLY A 90 -2.94 -6.04 -4.11
N MET A 91 -2.37 -7.08 -4.71
CA MET A 91 -2.71 -7.60 -6.04
C MET A 91 -3.27 -9.02 -5.98
N GLU A 92 -4.01 -9.31 -4.89
CA GLU A 92 -4.66 -10.61 -4.62
C GLU A 92 -3.71 -11.78 -4.32
N ASP A 93 -2.46 -11.49 -3.92
CA ASP A 93 -1.48 -12.52 -3.59
C ASP A 93 -0.78 -12.27 -2.24
N ILE A 94 -0.24 -13.32 -1.67
CA ILE A 94 0.55 -13.31 -0.44
C ILE A 94 2.00 -13.58 -0.80
N GLN A 95 2.92 -12.82 -0.24
CA GLN A 95 4.35 -13.00 -0.44
C GLN A 95 5.12 -12.92 0.86
N ASN A 96 6.35 -13.43 0.87
CA ASN A 96 7.22 -13.32 2.02
C ASN A 96 7.92 -11.96 2.07
N TYR A 97 8.30 -11.55 3.27
CA TYR A 97 9.17 -10.40 3.47
C TYR A 97 10.19 -10.63 4.57
N PHE A 98 11.23 -9.82 4.56
CA PHE A 98 12.17 -9.71 5.67
C PHE A 98 12.68 -8.27 5.82
N ARG A 99 13.37 -8.03 6.91
CA ARG A 99 14.02 -6.75 7.20
C ARG A 99 15.48 -7.00 7.49
N MET A 100 16.32 -6.17 6.90
CA MET A 100 17.74 -6.14 7.24
C MET A 100 17.93 -5.61 8.67
N PRO A 101 19.07 -5.94 9.34
CA PRO A 101 19.27 -5.67 10.75
C PRO A 101 19.14 -4.19 11.18
N GLU A 102 19.49 -3.26 10.29
CA GLU A 102 19.40 -1.82 10.56
C GLU A 102 18.08 -1.19 10.07
N ASN A 103 17.17 -1.99 9.51
CA ASN A 103 15.86 -1.48 9.10
C ASN A 103 15.01 -1.10 10.30
N VAL A 104 14.74 0.18 10.41
CA VAL A 104 13.87 0.72 11.47
C VAL A 104 12.48 0.96 10.89
N PRO A 105 11.47 0.18 11.31
CA PRO A 105 10.09 0.44 10.92
C PRO A 105 9.67 1.86 11.28
N ASN A 106 8.91 2.53 10.39
CA ASN A 106 8.38 3.85 10.69
C ASN A 106 7.56 3.81 12.00
N PRO A 107 7.96 4.53 13.05
CA PRO A 107 7.30 4.46 14.37
C PRO A 107 5.85 4.95 14.30
N HIS A 108 5.51 5.84 13.36
CA HIS A 108 4.18 6.38 13.23
C HIS A 108 3.15 5.41 12.60
N LEU A 109 3.59 4.27 12.05
CA LEU A 109 2.67 3.25 11.53
C LEU A 109 2.00 2.41 12.64
N ARG A 110 2.61 2.34 13.82
CA ARG A 110 2.09 1.56 14.95
C ARG A 110 1.20 2.42 15.81
N ARG A 111 0.12 1.81 16.31
CA ARG A 111 -0.72 2.45 17.32
C ARG A 111 0.08 2.63 18.62
N GLU A 112 0.31 3.87 19.02
CA GLU A 112 1.01 4.14 20.28
C GLU A 112 0.10 3.81 21.47
N PRO A 113 0.60 3.05 22.47
CA PRO A 113 -0.14 2.80 23.70
C PRO A 113 -0.40 4.11 24.47
N GLY A 114 -1.59 4.24 25.05
CA GLY A 114 -1.91 5.35 25.97
C GLY A 114 -2.39 6.65 25.32
N LEU A 115 -2.42 6.78 24.00
CA LEU A 115 -3.08 7.91 23.35
C LEU A 115 -4.61 7.82 23.55
N THR A 116 -5.16 8.80 24.30
CA THR A 116 -6.59 8.87 24.63
C THR A 116 -7.41 9.65 23.60
N ALA A 117 -6.80 10.66 22.98
CA ALA A 117 -7.42 11.52 21.97
C ALA A 117 -7.10 11.03 20.57
N ARG A 118 -7.87 10.05 20.09
CA ARG A 118 -7.70 9.45 18.76
C ARG A 118 -8.88 9.76 17.86
N GLY A 119 -8.59 9.87 16.57
CA GLY A 119 -9.62 9.85 15.54
C GLY A 119 -10.35 8.50 15.49
N THR A 120 -11.48 8.49 14.81
CA THR A 120 -12.34 7.32 14.63
C THR A 120 -12.47 6.97 13.16
N ILE A 121 -12.70 5.67 12.87
CA ILE A 121 -13.03 5.19 11.54
C ILE A 121 -14.53 4.90 11.49
N ILE A 122 -15.18 5.44 10.48
CA ILE A 122 -16.57 5.15 10.11
C ILE A 122 -16.51 4.35 8.81
N GLU A 123 -17.19 3.21 8.74
CA GLU A 123 -17.31 2.38 7.54
C GLU A 123 -18.77 2.31 7.13
N GLU A 124 -19.07 2.71 5.90
CA GLU A 124 -20.40 2.64 5.31
C GLU A 124 -20.34 2.16 3.87
N THR A 125 -21.40 1.48 3.42
CA THR A 125 -21.60 1.20 2.00
C THR A 125 -22.56 2.24 1.43
N LEU A 126 -22.08 3.04 0.49
CA LEU A 126 -22.84 4.10 -0.15
C LEU A 126 -23.40 3.64 -1.49
N GLU A 127 -24.66 3.98 -1.74
CA GLU A 127 -25.27 3.88 -3.06
C GLU A 127 -24.75 5.04 -3.93
N LEU A 128 -23.95 4.72 -4.93
CA LEU A 128 -23.26 5.70 -5.78
C LEU A 128 -23.78 5.70 -7.22
N GLY A 129 -24.65 4.75 -7.58
CA GLY A 129 -25.28 4.68 -8.90
C GLY A 129 -24.26 4.72 -10.03
N ARG A 130 -24.41 5.68 -10.94
CA ARG A 130 -23.55 5.81 -12.14
C ARG A 130 -22.10 6.22 -11.90
N TYR A 131 -21.72 6.57 -10.67
CA TYR A 131 -20.34 6.95 -10.34
C TYR A 131 -19.38 5.76 -10.32
N VAL A 132 -19.91 4.56 -10.10
CA VAL A 132 -19.15 3.31 -9.99
C VAL A 132 -19.82 2.19 -10.74
N ALA A 133 -19.05 1.21 -11.22
CA ALA A 133 -19.54 0.17 -12.11
C ALA A 133 -20.62 -0.74 -11.49
N ASP A 134 -20.52 -1.02 -10.19
CA ASP A 134 -21.43 -1.89 -9.43
C ASP A 134 -22.52 -1.12 -8.66
N GLY A 135 -22.61 0.20 -8.86
CA GLY A 135 -23.63 1.07 -8.28
C GLY A 135 -23.42 1.43 -6.81
N HIS A 136 -22.56 0.74 -6.08
CA HIS A 136 -22.32 0.95 -4.66
C HIS A 136 -20.83 0.80 -4.30
N ARG A 137 -20.40 1.36 -3.18
CA ARG A 137 -19.01 1.28 -2.72
C ARG A 137 -18.91 1.35 -1.21
N THR A 138 -18.09 0.48 -0.62
CA THR A 138 -17.67 0.64 0.77
C THR A 138 -16.74 1.84 0.87
N VAL A 139 -17.02 2.73 1.81
CA VAL A 139 -16.25 3.94 2.06
C VAL A 139 -15.85 3.98 3.52
N PHE A 140 -14.58 4.25 3.76
CA PHE A 140 -14.03 4.49 5.09
C PHE A 140 -13.81 5.99 5.27
N LEU A 141 -14.23 6.51 6.42
CA LEU A 141 -13.96 7.89 6.80
C LEU A 141 -13.15 7.91 8.10
N TYR A 142 -11.96 8.46 8.05
CA TYR A 142 -11.22 8.82 9.26
C TYR A 142 -11.63 10.23 9.69
N LYS A 143 -12.22 10.32 10.89
CA LYS A 143 -12.56 11.56 11.57
C LYS A 143 -11.47 11.85 12.62
N PRO A 144 -10.70 12.95 12.52
CA PRO A 144 -9.74 13.35 13.56
C PRO A 144 -10.47 13.72 14.85
N HIS A 145 -9.75 13.66 15.97
CA HIS A 145 -10.29 14.04 17.28
C HIS A 145 -10.29 15.59 17.46
N THR A 146 -11.17 16.24 16.73
CA THR A 146 -11.43 17.70 16.83
C THR A 146 -12.80 18.01 16.24
N ASP A 147 -13.41 19.10 16.72
CA ASP A 147 -14.62 19.69 16.14
C ASP A 147 -14.30 20.94 15.28
N ASP A 148 -13.04 21.36 15.26
CA ASP A 148 -12.59 22.48 14.41
C ASP A 148 -12.72 22.10 12.91
N PRO A 149 -12.90 23.09 12.04
CA PRO A 149 -12.90 22.86 10.61
C PRO A 149 -11.55 22.31 10.12
N VAL A 150 -11.61 21.18 9.38
CA VAL A 150 -10.41 20.52 8.88
C VAL A 150 -10.47 20.32 7.34
N PRO A 151 -9.32 20.23 6.66
CA PRO A 151 -9.30 19.81 5.28
C PRO A 151 -9.62 18.31 5.14
N LEU A 152 -10.10 17.93 3.97
CA LEU A 152 -10.34 16.55 3.58
C LEU A 152 -9.24 16.07 2.64
N ILE A 153 -8.72 14.86 2.84
CA ILE A 153 -7.91 14.15 1.88
C ILE A 153 -8.74 12.99 1.32
N CYS A 154 -8.98 13.01 0.02
CA CYS A 154 -9.61 11.90 -0.70
C CYS A 154 -8.53 10.88 -1.08
N VAL A 155 -8.75 9.60 -0.75
CA VAL A 155 -7.74 8.56 -0.91
C VAL A 155 -8.27 7.47 -1.84
N TYR A 156 -7.64 7.29 -2.97
CA TYR A 156 -7.91 6.16 -3.87
C TYR A 156 -7.43 4.85 -3.24
N ASP A 157 -8.06 3.72 -3.57
CA ASP A 157 -7.76 2.40 -3.00
C ASP A 157 -7.85 2.38 -1.46
N GLY A 158 -8.95 2.91 -0.92
CA GLY A 158 -9.10 3.22 0.50
C GLY A 158 -8.82 2.06 1.45
N ARG A 159 -9.27 0.84 1.11
CA ARG A 159 -9.04 -0.36 1.93
C ARG A 159 -7.55 -0.72 2.01
N ASP A 160 -6.82 -0.58 0.92
CA ASP A 160 -5.38 -0.87 0.88
C ASP A 160 -4.61 0.13 1.73
N TYR A 161 -4.89 1.42 1.59
CA TYR A 161 -4.28 2.43 2.44
C TYR A 161 -4.61 2.24 3.92
N LEU A 162 -5.84 1.87 4.23
CA LEU A 162 -6.26 1.64 5.62
C LEU A 162 -5.56 0.41 6.22
N ARG A 163 -5.48 -0.69 5.48
CA ARG A 163 -4.97 -1.98 5.98
C ARG A 163 -3.47 -2.15 5.82
N ARG A 164 -2.93 -1.87 4.62
CA ARG A 164 -1.51 -2.09 4.31
C ARG A 164 -0.63 -0.94 4.78
N ALA A 165 -1.02 0.30 4.49
CA ALA A 165 -0.27 1.48 4.89
C ALA A 165 -0.57 1.94 6.32
N SER A 166 -1.57 1.36 7.01
CA SER A 166 -2.02 1.82 8.33
C SER A 166 -2.27 3.34 8.36
N LEU A 167 -2.81 3.89 7.27
CA LEU A 167 -2.86 5.33 7.01
C LEU A 167 -3.56 6.11 8.14
N ALA A 168 -4.64 5.58 8.69
CA ALA A 168 -5.35 6.21 9.80
C ALA A 168 -4.47 6.32 11.07
N ASN A 169 -3.70 5.26 11.40
CA ASN A 169 -2.76 5.32 12.53
C ASN A 169 -1.62 6.31 12.26
N LEU A 170 -1.08 6.30 11.04
CA LEU A 170 -0.04 7.23 10.62
C LEU A 170 -0.49 8.68 10.80
N VAL A 171 -1.66 9.02 10.28
CA VAL A 171 -2.23 10.38 10.36
C VAL A 171 -2.50 10.77 11.81
N ASP A 172 -3.11 9.88 12.59
CA ASP A 172 -3.39 10.08 14.01
C ASP A 172 -2.11 10.38 14.83
N ASN A 173 -1.06 9.59 14.60
CA ASN A 173 0.22 9.78 15.26
C ASN A 173 0.92 11.07 14.81
N LEU A 174 0.84 11.44 13.53
CA LEU A 174 1.41 12.69 13.01
C LEU A 174 0.68 13.93 13.56
N ILE A 175 -0.65 13.88 13.66
CA ILE A 175 -1.45 14.93 14.29
C ILE A 175 -1.05 15.08 15.75
N THR A 176 -1.00 13.98 16.50
CA THR A 176 -0.64 13.98 17.92
C THR A 176 0.79 14.49 18.16
N ALA A 177 1.72 14.16 17.28
CA ALA A 177 3.09 14.66 17.31
C ALA A 177 3.23 16.14 16.87
N GLY A 178 2.13 16.81 16.49
CA GLY A 178 2.15 18.19 15.98
C GLY A 178 2.89 18.36 14.65
N LYS A 179 3.12 17.26 13.90
CA LYS A 179 3.82 17.29 12.61
C LYS A 179 2.91 17.71 11.46
N ILE A 180 1.62 17.44 11.58
CA ILE A 180 0.59 17.89 10.64
C ILE A 180 -0.60 18.47 11.42
N ARG A 181 -1.34 19.38 10.80
CA ARG A 181 -2.63 19.82 11.31
C ARG A 181 -3.65 18.68 11.27
N PRO A 182 -4.74 18.73 12.04
CA PRO A 182 -5.85 17.80 11.90
C PRO A 182 -6.38 17.77 10.46
N VAL A 183 -6.56 16.58 9.91
CA VAL A 183 -7.13 16.32 8.57
C VAL A 183 -8.10 15.15 8.65
N ALA A 184 -9.16 15.17 7.85
CA ALA A 184 -10.03 14.04 7.65
C ALA A 184 -9.60 13.25 6.40
N LEU A 185 -9.86 11.93 6.37
CA LEU A 185 -9.61 11.10 5.19
C LEU A 185 -10.93 10.46 4.75
N VAL A 186 -11.30 10.60 3.48
CA VAL A 186 -12.36 9.79 2.87
C VAL A 186 -11.73 8.81 1.91
N MET A 187 -12.00 7.54 2.10
CA MET A 187 -11.26 6.43 1.52
C MET A 187 -12.23 5.41 0.90
N PRO A 188 -12.80 5.69 -0.30
CA PRO A 188 -13.59 4.70 -1.00
C PRO A 188 -12.73 3.49 -1.38
N ASP A 189 -13.31 2.30 -1.25
CA ASP A 189 -12.71 1.08 -1.75
C ASP A 189 -12.64 1.11 -3.28
N ASN A 190 -11.78 0.31 -3.88
CA ASN A 190 -11.69 0.25 -5.35
C ASN A 190 -12.76 -0.67 -5.95
N GLY A 191 -12.92 -0.60 -7.26
CA GLY A 191 -13.88 -1.38 -8.04
C GLY A 191 -13.44 -2.80 -8.35
N LYS A 192 -12.35 -3.30 -7.75
CA LYS A 192 -11.78 -4.62 -8.06
C LYS A 192 -11.52 -4.74 -9.57
N SER A 193 -12.22 -5.65 -10.27
CA SER A 193 -12.07 -5.82 -11.71
C SER A 193 -12.41 -4.55 -12.52
N ALA A 194 -13.27 -3.66 -12.01
CA ALA A 194 -13.59 -2.38 -12.66
C ALA A 194 -12.56 -1.28 -12.38
N ARG A 195 -11.61 -1.51 -11.44
CA ARG A 195 -10.62 -0.51 -11.02
C ARG A 195 -9.85 0.08 -12.21
N MET A 196 -9.46 -0.72 -13.18
CA MET A 196 -8.75 -0.23 -14.37
C MET A 196 -9.56 0.81 -15.13
N VAL A 197 -10.84 0.55 -15.35
CA VAL A 197 -11.74 1.48 -16.07
C VAL A 197 -12.05 2.72 -15.24
N GLU A 198 -12.27 2.54 -13.94
CA GLU A 198 -12.58 3.65 -13.03
C GLU A 198 -11.36 4.56 -12.80
N TYR A 199 -10.12 4.03 -12.87
CA TYR A 199 -8.90 4.77 -12.52
C TYR A 199 -8.05 5.21 -13.71
N PHE A 200 -8.54 5.07 -14.92
CA PHE A 200 -7.83 5.51 -16.12
C PHE A 200 -8.20 6.96 -16.50
N ALA A 201 -7.68 7.94 -15.75
CA ALA A 201 -7.93 9.38 -15.96
C ALA A 201 -9.44 9.71 -16.15
N ASN A 202 -10.29 9.13 -15.31
CA ASN A 202 -11.74 9.12 -15.47
C ASN A 202 -12.41 10.28 -14.74
N ASP A 203 -13.06 11.19 -15.45
CA ASP A 203 -13.75 12.34 -14.88
C ASP A 203 -14.99 11.96 -14.02
N ILE A 204 -15.59 10.79 -14.26
CA ILE A 204 -16.71 10.30 -13.42
C ILE A 204 -16.17 9.96 -12.01
N THR A 205 -15.00 9.34 -11.95
CA THR A 205 -14.33 9.04 -10.67
C THR A 205 -13.89 10.32 -9.94
N VAL A 206 -13.42 11.35 -10.67
CA VAL A 206 -13.17 12.67 -10.07
C VAL A 206 -14.47 13.25 -9.50
N SER A 207 -15.57 13.18 -10.29
CA SER A 207 -16.88 13.67 -9.85
C SER A 207 -17.40 12.91 -8.62
N MET A 208 -17.14 11.61 -8.53
CA MET A 208 -17.44 10.81 -7.32
C MET A 208 -16.70 11.37 -6.11
N MET A 209 -15.41 11.66 -6.25
CA MET A 209 -14.61 12.19 -5.14
C MET A 209 -15.12 13.56 -4.65
N VAL A 210 -15.45 14.48 -5.57
CA VAL A 210 -15.82 15.86 -5.21
C VAL A 210 -17.28 16.04 -4.84
N THR A 211 -18.15 15.06 -5.11
CA THR A 211 -19.59 15.17 -4.80
C THR A 211 -19.97 14.18 -3.70
N PRO A 212 -20.32 12.90 -3.96
CA PRO A 212 -20.81 12.03 -2.89
C PRO A 212 -19.80 11.80 -1.75
N MET A 213 -18.48 11.82 -2.03
CA MET A 213 -17.49 11.64 -0.95
C MET A 213 -17.44 12.86 -0.02
N PHE A 214 -17.51 14.09 -0.56
CA PHE A 214 -17.60 15.29 0.26
C PHE A 214 -18.92 15.37 1.01
N GLU A 215 -20.05 15.01 0.38
CA GLU A 215 -21.36 14.98 1.04
C GLU A 215 -21.36 13.98 2.22
N PHE A 216 -20.77 12.80 2.02
CA PHE A 216 -20.62 11.81 3.08
C PHE A 216 -19.73 12.34 4.20
N ALA A 217 -18.56 12.88 3.88
CA ALA A 217 -17.63 13.40 4.90
C ALA A 217 -18.26 14.54 5.72
N ARG A 218 -18.99 15.47 5.09
CA ARG A 218 -19.65 16.60 5.78
C ARG A 218 -20.73 16.19 6.78
N LYS A 219 -21.32 15.00 6.65
CA LYS A 219 -22.27 14.48 7.64
C LYS A 219 -21.62 14.18 9.00
N HIS A 220 -20.30 13.92 8.99
CA HIS A 220 -19.57 13.43 10.16
C HIS A 220 -18.49 14.38 10.65
N VAL A 221 -17.96 15.25 9.77
CA VAL A 221 -16.79 16.10 10.02
C VAL A 221 -17.08 17.54 9.58
N ASN A 222 -16.65 18.48 10.39
CA ASN A 222 -16.66 19.88 10.03
C ASN A 222 -15.53 20.14 9.03
N LEU A 223 -15.87 20.28 7.74
CA LEU A 223 -14.88 20.51 6.68
C LEU A 223 -14.72 22.00 6.39
N ILE A 224 -13.48 22.43 6.16
CA ILE A 224 -13.20 23.75 5.59
C ILE A 224 -13.90 23.86 4.23
N ASP A 225 -14.51 25.02 3.94
CA ASP A 225 -15.10 25.25 2.64
C ASP A 225 -14.02 25.65 1.63
N HIS A 226 -13.95 24.91 0.51
CA HIS A 226 -13.01 25.21 -0.58
C HIS A 226 -13.34 26.51 -1.32
N THR A 227 -14.54 27.07 -1.17
CA THR A 227 -14.88 28.38 -1.74
C THR A 227 -14.23 29.51 -0.94
N ASP A 228 -14.05 29.32 0.36
CA ASP A 228 -13.35 30.26 1.23
C ASP A 228 -11.82 30.08 1.17
N GLN A 229 -11.36 28.83 1.00
CA GLN A 229 -9.95 28.48 0.91
C GLN A 229 -9.71 27.54 -0.31
N PRO A 230 -9.58 28.11 -1.52
CA PRO A 230 -9.36 27.30 -2.72
C PRO A 230 -8.10 26.42 -2.61
N GLY A 231 -8.23 25.15 -3.02
CA GLY A 231 -7.14 24.19 -3.01
C GLY A 231 -6.78 23.62 -1.63
N ILE A 232 -7.59 23.86 -0.58
CA ILE A 232 -7.27 23.42 0.80
C ILE A 232 -7.32 21.90 0.97
N HIS A 233 -8.08 21.19 0.16
CA HIS A 233 -8.21 19.75 0.26
C HIS A 233 -7.11 19.03 -0.52
N GLY A 234 -6.95 17.74 -0.23
CA GLY A 234 -5.94 16.91 -0.86
C GLY A 234 -6.52 15.65 -1.51
N VAL A 235 -5.70 15.05 -2.35
CA VAL A 235 -5.96 13.75 -2.95
C VAL A 235 -4.70 12.87 -2.91
N LEU A 236 -4.87 11.59 -2.61
CA LEU A 236 -3.80 10.62 -2.43
C LEU A 236 -4.11 9.34 -3.23
N GLY A 237 -3.11 8.79 -3.87
CA GLY A 237 -3.21 7.47 -4.51
C GLY A 237 -1.87 6.89 -4.92
N ALA A 238 -1.86 5.58 -5.21
CA ALA A 238 -0.69 4.86 -5.69
C ALA A 238 -1.00 4.13 -7.00
N SER A 239 0.01 3.96 -7.86
CA SER A 239 -0.12 3.28 -9.16
C SER A 239 -1.21 3.95 -10.02
N MET A 240 -2.24 3.22 -10.44
CA MET A 240 -3.43 3.78 -11.10
C MET A 240 -4.17 4.80 -10.21
N GLY A 241 -4.21 4.58 -8.88
CA GLY A 241 -4.72 5.58 -7.92
C GLY A 241 -3.86 6.84 -7.90
N GLY A 242 -2.54 6.72 -8.10
CA GLY A 242 -1.62 7.85 -8.27
C GLY A 242 -1.88 8.65 -9.55
N LEU A 243 -2.16 7.96 -10.67
CA LEU A 243 -2.62 8.60 -11.90
C LEU A 243 -3.92 9.38 -11.66
N MET A 244 -4.89 8.78 -10.97
CA MET A 244 -6.14 9.44 -10.62
C MET A 244 -5.94 10.63 -9.67
N ALA A 245 -4.98 10.54 -8.74
CA ALA A 245 -4.65 11.66 -7.86
C ALA A 245 -4.11 12.85 -8.66
N LEU A 246 -3.17 12.61 -9.58
CA LEU A 246 -2.67 13.64 -10.51
C LEU A 246 -3.79 14.20 -11.36
N TRP A 247 -4.61 13.33 -11.97
CA TRP A 247 -5.74 13.74 -12.80
C TRP A 247 -6.73 14.62 -12.02
N SER A 248 -7.09 14.22 -10.80
CA SER A 248 -7.98 15.00 -9.93
C SER A 248 -7.44 16.39 -9.62
N GLY A 249 -6.14 16.50 -9.29
CA GLY A 249 -5.51 17.80 -9.04
C GLY A 249 -5.50 18.72 -10.26
N ILE A 250 -5.30 18.15 -11.46
CA ILE A 250 -5.35 18.91 -12.73
C ILE A 250 -6.77 19.35 -13.06
N ARG A 251 -7.76 18.46 -12.88
CA ARG A 251 -9.16 18.71 -13.27
C ARG A 251 -9.90 19.66 -12.35
N VAL A 252 -9.61 19.63 -11.05
CA VAL A 252 -10.31 20.44 -10.03
C VAL A 252 -9.35 21.05 -9.01
N PRO A 253 -8.36 21.86 -9.46
CA PRO A 253 -7.31 22.42 -8.59
C PRO A 253 -7.87 23.36 -7.51
N GLN A 254 -9.04 23.94 -7.75
CA GLN A 254 -9.73 24.77 -6.76
C GLN A 254 -10.23 23.98 -5.53
N ILE A 255 -10.34 22.64 -5.66
CA ILE A 255 -10.69 21.74 -4.56
C ILE A 255 -9.43 21.06 -4.04
N PHE A 256 -8.67 20.40 -4.94
CA PHE A 256 -7.48 19.63 -4.63
C PHE A 256 -6.20 20.41 -4.95
N GLY A 257 -5.75 21.28 -4.04
CA GLY A 257 -4.45 21.96 -4.16
C GLY A 257 -3.27 21.10 -3.67
N HIS A 258 -3.54 19.98 -3.03
CA HIS A 258 -2.53 19.04 -2.51
C HIS A 258 -2.70 17.68 -3.16
N VAL A 259 -1.67 17.24 -3.90
CA VAL A 259 -1.67 15.95 -4.59
C VAL A 259 -0.51 15.10 -4.09
N ILE A 260 -0.82 13.91 -3.59
CA ILE A 260 0.17 12.90 -3.20
C ILE A 260 0.02 11.71 -4.13
N ALA A 261 0.94 11.60 -5.07
CA ALA A 261 0.92 10.57 -6.11
C ALA A 261 2.14 9.64 -5.93
N GLN A 262 1.88 8.39 -5.55
CA GLN A 262 2.91 7.41 -5.26
C GLN A 262 3.05 6.44 -6.43
N SER A 263 4.27 6.30 -7.00
CA SER A 263 4.57 5.36 -8.08
C SER A 263 3.46 5.33 -9.14
N SER A 264 3.08 6.51 -9.63
CA SER A 264 1.92 6.70 -10.51
C SER A 264 2.12 5.99 -11.84
N ALA A 265 1.07 5.31 -12.32
CA ALA A 265 1.03 4.66 -13.63
C ALA A 265 0.85 5.71 -14.75
N VAL A 266 1.90 6.50 -15.01
CA VAL A 266 1.89 7.56 -16.05
C VAL A 266 2.56 7.13 -17.35
N GLU A 267 3.29 6.01 -17.34
CA GLU A 267 3.97 5.43 -18.50
C GLU A 267 3.09 4.32 -19.11
N TRP A 268 1.91 4.71 -19.59
CA TRP A 268 1.10 3.80 -20.38
C TRP A 268 1.32 4.10 -21.86
N ASP A 269 1.98 3.17 -22.53
CA ASP A 269 1.99 3.15 -24.00
C ASP A 269 0.63 2.63 -24.47
N ILE A 270 -0.21 3.53 -24.97
CA ILE A 270 -1.54 3.20 -25.47
C ILE A 270 -1.44 2.53 -26.85
N ASP A 271 -0.29 2.66 -27.49
CA ASP A 271 0.00 2.14 -28.84
C ASP A 271 0.83 0.84 -28.82
N GLY A 272 1.16 0.29 -27.62
CA GLY A 272 2.02 -0.86 -27.38
C GLY A 272 1.56 -2.21 -27.89
#